data_607ec97a56dc3d1465eb4d331768750c
#
_entry.id   607ec97a56dc3d1465eb4d331768750c
#
_cell.length_a   1.000
_cell.length_b   1.000
_cell.length_c   1.000
_cell.angle_alpha   90.00
_cell.angle_beta   90.00
_cell.angle_gamma   90.00
#
_symmetry.space_group_name_H-M   'P 1'
#
loop_
_entity.id
_entity.type
_entity.pdbx_description
1 polymer ?
#
loop_
_entity_poly.entity_id
_entity_poly.type
_entity_poly.pdbx_seq_one_letter_code
_entity_poly.pdbx_strand_id
1 'polypeptide(L)'
;YLVSMPMFYSVIIPVYNRPDEVDELLQSLTSQSFKNFEVIIVEDGSSVPCETVTQKYAELLQISYYSKPNSGPGQTRNYGAERASGDYLIILDSDCILPEDYFKEVEQELTASPADAFGGPDRAHASFSDMQKAINYSMTSFFTTGGIRGGKKKMDKFYPRSFNMGVRTEVYRTLQGF
;
A
#
# COMPACT_ATOMS: atom_id res chain seq x y z
N TYR A 1 -30.54 -13.89 -0.50
CA TYR A 1 -29.18 -13.50 -0.06
C TYR A 1 -28.49 -12.83 -1.25
N LEU A 2 -28.41 -11.49 -1.23
CA LEU A 2 -27.52 -10.75 -2.14
C LEU A 2 -26.09 -11.03 -1.65
N VAL A 3 -25.39 -11.92 -2.32
CA VAL A 3 -23.94 -12.04 -2.17
C VAL A 3 -23.36 -10.75 -2.74
N SER A 4 -22.87 -9.86 -1.88
CA SER A 4 -22.17 -8.67 -2.35
C SER A 4 -20.94 -9.13 -3.16
N MET A 5 -20.78 -8.58 -4.36
CA MET A 5 -19.57 -8.88 -5.12
C MET A 5 -18.35 -8.38 -4.32
N PRO A 6 -17.24 -9.14 -4.33
CA PRO A 6 -16.03 -8.71 -3.64
C PRO A 6 -15.54 -7.37 -4.21
N MET A 7 -15.00 -6.51 -3.34
CA MET A 7 -14.45 -5.22 -3.77
C MET A 7 -13.26 -5.41 -4.72
N PHE A 8 -13.14 -4.50 -5.68
CA PHE A 8 -11.96 -4.41 -6.53
C PHE A 8 -11.01 -3.35 -5.97
N TYR A 9 -9.76 -3.74 -5.74
CA TYR A 9 -8.76 -2.86 -5.14
C TYR A 9 -7.78 -2.34 -6.19
N SER A 10 -7.39 -1.06 -6.07
CA SER A 10 -6.29 -0.49 -6.84
C SER A 10 -5.11 -0.22 -5.91
N VAL A 11 -4.01 -0.93 -6.13
CA VAL A 11 -2.77 -0.76 -5.37
C VAL A 11 -1.94 0.34 -6.02
N ILE A 12 -1.71 1.44 -5.32
CA ILE A 12 -0.95 2.59 -5.80
C ILE A 12 0.45 2.55 -5.18
N ILE A 13 1.47 2.47 -6.02
CA ILE A 13 2.87 2.38 -5.61
C ILE A 13 3.66 3.52 -6.24
N PRO A 14 3.94 4.61 -5.49
CA PRO A 14 4.87 5.63 -5.93
C PRO A 14 6.31 5.11 -5.81
N VAL A 15 7.13 5.32 -6.84
CA VAL A 15 8.50 4.81 -6.90
C VAL A 15 9.48 5.93 -7.24
N TYR A 16 10.61 5.96 -6.55
CA TYR A 16 11.74 6.80 -6.87
C TYR A 16 13.07 6.09 -6.59
N ASN A 17 13.75 5.64 -7.66
CA ASN A 17 15.06 4.95 -7.61
C ASN A 17 15.10 3.71 -6.68
N ARG A 18 14.09 2.84 -6.74
CA ARG A 18 13.96 1.67 -5.85
C ARG A 18 13.53 0.39 -6.60
N PRO A 19 14.23 -0.03 -7.67
CA PRO A 19 13.80 -1.20 -8.44
C PRO A 19 13.84 -2.51 -7.63
N ASP A 20 14.79 -2.67 -6.71
CA ASP A 20 14.95 -3.90 -5.93
C ASP A 20 13.80 -4.06 -4.91
N GLU A 21 13.43 -2.99 -4.22
CA GLU A 21 12.30 -2.99 -3.29
C GLU A 21 10.96 -3.22 -4.02
N VAL A 22 10.81 -2.66 -5.22
CA VAL A 22 9.65 -2.93 -6.08
C VAL A 22 9.57 -4.41 -6.46
N ASP A 23 10.70 -5.07 -6.76
CA ASP A 23 10.74 -6.51 -7.06
C ASP A 23 10.21 -7.34 -5.86
N GLU A 24 10.66 -7.05 -4.65
CA GLU A 24 10.20 -7.71 -3.42
C GLU A 24 8.70 -7.48 -3.16
N LEU A 25 8.23 -6.24 -3.33
CA LEU A 25 6.81 -5.91 -3.17
C LEU A 25 5.94 -6.64 -4.19
N LEU A 26 6.31 -6.63 -5.48
CA LEU A 26 5.57 -7.31 -6.54
C LEU A 26 5.55 -8.82 -6.33
N GLN A 27 6.65 -9.41 -5.87
CA GLN A 27 6.67 -10.82 -5.50
C GLN A 27 5.67 -11.12 -4.39
N SER A 28 5.58 -10.28 -3.35
CA SER A 28 4.60 -10.45 -2.28
C SER A 28 3.16 -10.30 -2.76
N LEU A 29 2.92 -9.46 -3.76
CA LEU A 29 1.61 -9.29 -4.40
C LEU A 29 1.22 -10.52 -5.24
N THR A 30 2.17 -11.18 -5.90
CA THR A 30 1.87 -12.44 -6.62
C THR A 30 1.45 -13.57 -5.69
N SER A 31 1.88 -13.53 -4.43
CA SER A 31 1.58 -14.55 -3.42
C SER A 31 0.24 -14.33 -2.70
N GLN A 32 -0.48 -13.25 -2.98
CA GLN A 32 -1.75 -12.97 -2.31
C GLN A 32 -2.79 -14.07 -2.59
N SER A 33 -3.48 -14.52 -1.54
CA SER A 33 -4.57 -15.49 -1.64
C SER A 33 -5.84 -14.91 -2.28
N PHE A 34 -6.07 -13.60 -2.16
CA PHE A 34 -7.14 -12.85 -2.82
C PHE A 34 -6.56 -12.10 -4.03
N LYS A 35 -7.21 -12.22 -5.21
CA LYS A 35 -6.65 -11.76 -6.49
C LYS A 35 -7.43 -10.61 -7.15
N ASN A 36 -8.50 -10.11 -6.54
CA ASN A 36 -9.35 -9.09 -7.15
C ASN A 36 -8.76 -7.68 -6.96
N PHE A 37 -7.59 -7.45 -7.53
CA PHE A 37 -6.92 -6.15 -7.50
C PHE A 37 -6.07 -5.89 -8.75
N GLU A 38 -5.82 -4.62 -9.03
CA GLU A 38 -4.84 -4.13 -9.98
C GLU A 38 -3.68 -3.45 -9.25
N VAL A 39 -2.55 -3.32 -9.93
CA VAL A 39 -1.35 -2.63 -9.43
C VAL A 39 -1.02 -1.47 -10.35
N ILE A 40 -0.88 -0.27 -9.79
CA ILE A 40 -0.52 0.95 -10.51
C ILE A 40 0.80 1.47 -9.97
N ILE A 41 1.85 1.33 -10.76
CA ILE A 41 3.20 1.80 -10.43
C ILE A 41 3.40 3.15 -11.09
N VAL A 42 3.83 4.14 -10.32
CA VAL A 42 4.13 5.47 -10.81
C VAL A 42 5.56 5.85 -10.46
N GLU A 43 6.41 5.91 -11.47
CA GLU A 43 7.80 6.34 -11.37
C GLU A 43 7.87 7.86 -11.30
N ASP A 44 8.45 8.40 -10.23
CA ASP A 44 8.54 9.84 -9.96
C ASP A 44 9.88 10.45 -10.40
N GLY A 45 10.21 10.29 -11.68
CA GLY A 45 11.44 10.86 -12.25
C GLY A 45 12.70 10.12 -11.82
N SER A 46 12.65 8.80 -11.69
CA SER A 46 13.80 7.97 -11.33
C SER A 46 14.88 8.00 -12.40
N SER A 47 16.14 8.03 -11.97
CA SER A 47 17.31 7.77 -12.82
C SER A 47 17.58 6.27 -12.99
N VAL A 48 17.09 5.45 -12.05
CA VAL A 48 17.10 3.98 -12.12
C VAL A 48 15.65 3.48 -12.07
N PRO A 49 14.98 3.36 -13.25
CA PRO A 49 13.57 2.98 -13.30
C PRO A 49 13.35 1.50 -13.01
N CYS A 50 12.15 1.17 -12.51
CA CYS A 50 11.74 -0.21 -12.24
C CYS A 50 10.90 -0.85 -13.37
N GLU A 51 10.86 -0.26 -14.57
CA GLU A 51 10.06 -0.76 -15.69
C GLU A 51 10.38 -2.22 -16.05
N THR A 52 11.68 -2.56 -16.16
CA THR A 52 12.12 -3.93 -16.44
C THR A 52 11.71 -4.91 -15.34
N VAL A 53 11.69 -4.45 -14.09
CA VAL A 53 11.21 -5.25 -12.96
C VAL A 53 9.70 -5.52 -13.11
N THR A 54 8.91 -4.49 -13.41
CA THR A 54 7.45 -4.65 -13.56
C THR A 54 7.07 -5.63 -14.67
N GLN A 55 7.83 -5.63 -15.78
CA GLN A 55 7.61 -6.54 -16.90
C GLN A 55 7.71 -8.03 -16.52
N LYS A 56 8.52 -8.39 -15.53
CA LYS A 56 8.62 -9.79 -15.03
C LYS A 56 7.29 -10.30 -14.46
N TYR A 57 6.44 -9.42 -13.98
CA TYR A 57 5.18 -9.74 -13.30
C TYR A 57 3.93 -9.49 -14.15
N ALA A 58 4.08 -8.99 -15.38
CA ALA A 58 2.97 -8.59 -16.24
C ALA A 58 1.98 -9.72 -16.59
N GLU A 59 2.44 -10.98 -16.59
CA GLU A 59 1.57 -12.15 -16.80
C GLU A 59 0.93 -12.68 -15.51
N LEU A 60 1.45 -12.28 -14.34
CA LEU A 60 1.01 -12.76 -13.03
C LEU A 60 0.08 -11.77 -12.31
N LEU A 61 0.22 -10.49 -12.61
CA LEU A 61 -0.51 -9.39 -11.99
C LEU A 61 -1.07 -8.47 -13.08
N GLN A 62 -2.23 -7.86 -12.82
CA GLN A 62 -2.75 -6.76 -13.63
C GLN A 62 -1.97 -5.48 -13.26
N ILE A 63 -0.89 -5.19 -13.98
CA ILE A 63 0.01 -4.06 -13.70
C ILE A 63 -0.13 -2.99 -14.78
N SER A 64 -0.24 -1.72 -14.35
CA SER A 64 -0.05 -0.54 -15.16
C SER A 64 1.17 0.23 -14.66
N TYR A 65 2.08 0.56 -15.55
CA TYR A 65 3.30 1.31 -15.26
C TYR A 65 3.26 2.69 -15.92
N TYR A 66 3.55 3.71 -15.14
CA TYR A 66 3.62 5.10 -15.60
C TYR A 66 4.92 5.74 -15.14
N SER A 67 5.49 6.61 -15.96
CA SER A 67 6.63 7.44 -15.63
C SER A 67 6.29 8.90 -15.83
N LYS A 68 6.71 9.76 -14.91
CA LYS A 68 6.50 11.20 -14.97
C LYS A 68 7.68 11.97 -14.38
N PRO A 69 7.84 13.28 -14.69
CA PRO A 69 8.81 14.12 -14.00
C PRO A 69 8.59 14.11 -12.48
N ASN A 70 9.69 14.26 -11.72
CA ASN A 70 9.64 14.27 -10.26
C ASN A 70 8.76 15.42 -9.74
N SER A 71 7.82 15.09 -8.86
CA SER A 71 6.92 16.05 -8.23
C SER A 71 6.63 15.74 -6.75
N GLY A 72 7.31 14.73 -6.22
CA GLY A 72 7.16 14.29 -4.85
C GLY A 72 6.07 13.23 -4.63
N PRO A 73 6.11 12.54 -3.48
CA PRO A 73 5.29 11.36 -3.23
C PRO A 73 3.78 11.62 -3.20
N GLY A 74 3.33 12.77 -2.69
CA GLY A 74 1.90 13.12 -2.65
C GLY A 74 1.31 13.24 -4.05
N GLN A 75 1.93 14.03 -4.92
CA GLN A 75 1.50 14.19 -6.31
C GLN A 75 1.58 12.89 -7.10
N THR A 76 2.56 12.06 -6.79
CA THR A 76 2.74 10.75 -7.44
C THR A 76 1.64 9.77 -7.04
N ARG A 77 1.20 9.78 -5.78
CA ARG A 77 0.02 9.03 -5.32
C ARG A 77 -1.26 9.53 -6.00
N ASN A 78 -1.46 10.85 -6.09
CA ASN A 78 -2.61 11.42 -6.80
C ASN A 78 -2.64 10.99 -8.26
N TYR A 79 -1.50 11.03 -8.94
CA TYR A 79 -1.36 10.61 -10.33
C TYR A 79 -1.78 9.14 -10.53
N GLY A 80 -1.39 8.25 -9.62
CA GLY A 80 -1.83 6.85 -9.64
C GLY A 80 -3.32 6.70 -9.33
N ALA A 81 -3.83 7.41 -8.33
CA ALA A 81 -5.23 7.36 -7.91
C ALA A 81 -6.21 7.84 -9.00
N GLU A 82 -5.81 8.83 -9.82
CA GLU A 82 -6.61 9.28 -10.97
C GLU A 82 -6.81 8.19 -12.02
N ARG A 83 -5.90 7.22 -12.10
CA ARG A 83 -5.89 6.09 -13.06
C ARG A 83 -6.47 4.81 -12.50
N ALA A 84 -6.83 4.82 -11.23
CA ALA A 84 -7.39 3.68 -10.52
C ALA A 84 -8.82 3.39 -10.97
N SER A 85 -9.14 2.11 -11.16
CA SER A 85 -10.49 1.63 -11.48
C SER A 85 -11.18 0.90 -10.32
N GLY A 86 -10.45 0.64 -9.22
CA GLY A 86 -10.97 -0.07 -8.05
C GLY A 86 -11.92 0.76 -7.19
N ASP A 87 -12.75 0.06 -6.44
CA ASP A 87 -13.67 0.65 -5.45
C ASP A 87 -12.92 1.23 -4.25
N TYR A 88 -11.73 0.68 -3.99
CA TYR A 88 -10.89 1.00 -2.86
C TYR A 88 -9.43 1.13 -3.28
N LEU A 89 -8.76 2.20 -2.85
CA LEU A 89 -7.34 2.42 -3.07
C LEU A 89 -6.55 1.83 -1.91
N ILE A 90 -5.48 1.11 -2.22
CA ILE A 90 -4.47 0.67 -1.26
C ILE A 90 -3.15 1.36 -1.63
N ILE A 91 -2.74 2.31 -0.83
CA ILE A 91 -1.52 3.09 -1.05
C ILE A 91 -0.40 2.46 -0.26
N LEU A 92 0.64 2.01 -0.95
CA LEU A 92 1.81 1.35 -0.38
C LEU A 92 3.07 2.09 -0.80
N ASP A 93 4.03 2.20 0.11
CA ASP A 93 5.39 2.58 -0.26
C ASP A 93 6.12 1.39 -0.91
N SER A 94 7.08 1.66 -1.78
CA SER A 94 7.77 0.64 -2.60
C SER A 94 8.57 -0.38 -1.78
N ASP A 95 8.88 -0.08 -0.52
CA ASP A 95 9.64 -0.93 0.41
C ASP A 95 8.74 -1.80 1.33
N CYS A 96 7.45 -1.91 1.01
CA CYS A 96 6.53 -2.79 1.71
C CYS A 96 6.65 -4.24 1.24
N ILE A 97 6.44 -5.20 2.14
CA ILE A 97 6.23 -6.62 1.83
C ILE A 97 4.93 -7.04 2.52
N LEU A 98 3.97 -7.55 1.75
CA LEU A 98 2.66 -7.91 2.25
C LEU A 98 2.58 -9.38 2.69
N PRO A 99 1.91 -9.70 3.81
CA PRO A 99 1.52 -11.06 4.13
C PRO A 99 0.61 -11.67 3.06
N GLU A 100 0.65 -12.99 2.87
CA GLU A 100 -0.11 -13.72 1.84
C GLU A 100 -1.64 -13.47 1.90
N ASP A 101 -2.20 -13.31 3.08
CA ASP A 101 -3.63 -13.10 3.30
C ASP A 101 -4.02 -11.62 3.48
N TYR A 102 -3.15 -10.66 3.16
CA TYR A 102 -3.41 -9.24 3.42
C TYR A 102 -4.74 -8.77 2.81
N PHE A 103 -4.95 -8.96 1.51
CA PHE A 103 -6.20 -8.53 0.86
C PHE A 103 -7.42 -9.33 1.31
N LYS A 104 -7.25 -10.61 1.61
CA LYS A 104 -8.33 -11.44 2.14
C LYS A 104 -8.81 -10.93 3.50
N GLU A 105 -7.88 -10.58 4.39
CA GLU A 105 -8.19 -10.00 5.70
C GLU A 105 -8.84 -8.61 5.55
N VAL A 106 -8.32 -7.77 4.66
CA VAL A 106 -8.91 -6.46 4.35
C VAL A 106 -10.35 -6.60 3.86
N GLU A 107 -10.62 -7.52 2.92
CA GLU A 107 -11.96 -7.78 2.39
C GLU A 107 -12.91 -8.26 3.48
N GLN A 108 -12.46 -9.16 4.35
CA GLN A 108 -13.27 -9.67 5.48
C GLN A 108 -13.62 -8.55 6.47
N GLU A 109 -12.64 -7.73 6.85
CA GLU A 109 -12.85 -6.62 7.78
C GLU A 109 -13.78 -5.54 7.20
N LEU A 110 -13.57 -5.13 5.95
CA LEU A 110 -14.42 -4.13 5.29
C LEU A 110 -15.83 -4.64 5.02
N THR A 111 -16.02 -5.95 4.84
CA THR A 111 -17.34 -6.56 4.73
C THR A 111 -18.06 -6.59 6.07
N ALA A 112 -17.35 -6.92 7.15
CA ALA A 112 -17.92 -7.00 8.49
C ALA A 112 -18.14 -5.61 9.12
N SER A 113 -17.24 -4.67 8.85
CA SER A 113 -17.25 -3.31 9.40
C SER A 113 -16.84 -2.31 8.32
N PRO A 114 -17.77 -1.86 7.46
CA PRO A 114 -17.44 -0.91 6.39
C PRO A 114 -16.80 0.38 6.94
N ALA A 115 -15.70 0.78 6.30
CA ALA A 115 -14.97 2.00 6.64
C ALA A 115 -14.63 2.79 5.37
N ASP A 116 -14.54 4.11 5.48
CA ASP A 116 -14.14 4.96 4.36
C ASP A 116 -12.62 5.00 4.19
N ALA A 117 -11.88 4.79 5.28
CA ALA A 117 -10.43 4.69 5.26
C ALA A 117 -9.92 3.85 6.45
N PHE A 118 -8.77 3.21 6.24
CA PHE A 118 -8.03 2.52 7.29
C PHE A 118 -6.52 2.70 7.11
N GLY A 119 -5.75 2.42 8.16
CA GLY A 119 -4.30 2.34 8.12
C GLY A 119 -3.84 1.05 8.77
N GLY A 120 -2.96 0.33 8.10
CA GLY A 120 -2.38 -0.89 8.62
C GLY A 120 -1.26 -0.62 9.63
N PRO A 121 -1.01 -1.55 10.58
CA PRO A 121 0.14 -1.49 11.46
C PRO A 121 1.43 -1.83 10.70
N ASP A 122 2.52 -1.18 11.07
CA ASP A 122 3.85 -1.53 10.57
C ASP A 122 4.48 -2.60 11.45
N ARG A 123 5.19 -3.52 10.83
CA ARG A 123 6.06 -4.47 11.50
C ARG A 123 7.34 -4.67 10.70
N ALA A 124 8.49 -4.70 11.37
CA ALA A 124 9.74 -5.10 10.74
C ALA A 124 9.62 -6.54 10.21
N HIS A 125 10.03 -6.77 8.96
CA HIS A 125 10.08 -8.11 8.38
C HIS A 125 11.13 -8.97 9.09
N ALA A 126 10.93 -10.29 9.11
CA ALA A 126 11.85 -11.21 9.78
C ALA A 126 13.28 -11.19 9.18
N SER A 127 13.41 -10.85 7.89
CA SER A 127 14.69 -10.70 7.19
C SER A 127 15.45 -9.41 7.51
N PHE A 128 14.83 -8.46 8.22
CA PHE A 128 15.50 -7.21 8.57
C PHE A 128 16.72 -7.45 9.46
N SER A 129 17.77 -6.67 9.24
CA SER A 129 18.97 -6.69 10.10
C SER A 129 18.60 -6.30 11.54
N ASP A 130 19.46 -6.66 12.49
CA ASP A 130 19.23 -6.33 13.90
C ASP A 130 19.14 -4.81 14.13
N MET A 131 19.85 -4.01 13.34
CA MET A 131 19.75 -2.55 13.35
C MET A 131 18.36 -2.09 12.88
N GLN A 132 17.86 -2.64 11.79
CA GLN A 132 16.51 -2.31 11.27
C GLN A 132 15.42 -2.75 12.26
N LYS A 133 15.56 -3.91 12.90
CA LYS A 133 14.65 -4.36 13.96
C LYS A 133 14.69 -3.44 15.18
N ALA A 134 15.88 -2.98 15.58
CA ALA A 134 16.05 -2.04 16.69
C ALA A 134 15.41 -0.68 16.38
N ILE A 135 15.59 -0.16 15.16
CA ILE A 135 14.93 1.07 14.69
C ILE A 135 13.40 0.88 14.72
N ASN A 136 12.88 -0.22 14.17
CA ASN A 136 11.46 -0.50 14.22
C ASN A 136 10.94 -0.59 15.64
N TYR A 137 11.66 -1.26 16.54
CA TYR A 137 11.30 -1.33 17.96
C TYR A 137 11.24 0.05 18.60
N SER A 138 12.23 0.91 18.36
CA SER A 138 12.22 2.29 18.87
C SER A 138 11.06 3.11 18.32
N MET A 139 10.68 2.91 17.07
CA MET A 139 9.55 3.60 16.41
C MET A 139 8.17 3.08 16.84
N THR A 140 8.06 1.86 17.36
CA THR A 140 6.80 1.23 17.77
C THR A 140 6.66 1.05 19.29
N SER A 141 7.74 1.27 20.05
CA SER A 141 7.76 1.11 21.50
C SER A 141 6.82 2.11 22.19
N PHE A 142 6.14 1.64 23.23
CA PHE A 142 5.30 2.47 24.09
C PHE A 142 6.07 3.65 24.70
N PHE A 143 7.33 3.43 25.07
CA PHE A 143 8.17 4.45 25.71
C PHE A 143 8.54 5.61 24.77
N THR A 144 8.65 5.34 23.48
CA THR A 144 9.03 6.36 22.48
C THR A 144 7.83 7.01 21.81
N THR A 145 6.71 6.31 21.69
CA THR A 145 5.55 6.75 20.91
C THR A 145 4.25 6.81 21.71
N GLY A 146 4.29 6.56 23.01
CA GLY A 146 3.11 6.53 23.88
C GLY A 146 2.08 5.47 23.49
N GLY A 147 2.51 4.41 22.74
CA GLY A 147 1.64 3.34 22.26
C GLY A 147 0.84 3.70 21.00
N ILE A 148 1.09 4.85 20.39
CA ILE A 148 0.41 5.31 19.18
C ILE A 148 0.80 4.45 17.96
N ARG A 149 2.03 3.96 17.92
CA ARG A 149 2.54 3.03 16.91
C ARG A 149 2.46 1.59 17.42
N GLY A 150 2.04 0.67 16.57
CA GLY A 150 1.95 -0.74 16.92
C GLY A 150 0.58 -1.22 17.45
N GLY A 151 -0.50 -0.44 17.29
CA GLY A 151 -1.88 -0.89 17.49
C GLY A 151 -2.31 -1.19 18.93
N LYS A 152 -1.54 -0.76 19.95
CA LYS A 152 -1.81 -1.07 21.37
C LYS A 152 -2.74 -0.10 22.10
N LYS A 153 -3.19 0.97 21.45
CA LYS A 153 -4.07 1.97 22.08
C LYS A 153 -5.17 2.43 21.13
N LYS A 154 -6.43 2.36 21.56
CA LYS A 154 -7.54 3.01 20.85
C LYS A 154 -7.35 4.51 20.92
N MET A 155 -7.33 5.18 19.79
CA MET A 155 -7.27 6.64 19.69
C MET A 155 -8.64 7.19 19.33
N ASP A 156 -9.02 8.31 19.93
CA ASP A 156 -10.28 9.04 19.58
C ASP A 156 -10.22 9.62 18.16
N LYS A 157 -9.00 9.85 17.63
CA LYS A 157 -8.76 10.25 16.24
C LYS A 157 -7.61 9.41 15.69
N PHE A 158 -7.87 8.70 14.61
CA PHE A 158 -6.90 7.93 13.85
C PHE A 158 -6.61 8.64 12.53
N TYR A 159 -5.33 8.92 12.28
CA TYR A 159 -4.85 9.44 11.00
C TYR A 159 -4.09 8.33 10.28
N PRO A 160 -4.67 7.74 9.20
CA PRO A 160 -3.96 6.76 8.40
C PRO A 160 -2.64 7.34 7.89
N ARG A 161 -1.59 6.52 7.89
CA ARG A 161 -0.32 6.93 7.32
C ARG A 161 -0.30 6.62 5.84
N SER A 162 0.39 7.46 5.09
CA SER A 162 0.41 7.39 3.63
C SER A 162 1.14 6.17 3.06
N PHE A 163 1.87 5.40 3.86
CA PHE A 163 2.67 4.25 3.37
C PHE A 163 1.97 2.89 3.47
N ASN A 164 0.88 2.78 4.22
CA ASN A 164 0.00 1.61 4.29
C ASN A 164 -1.40 2.10 4.63
N MET A 165 -2.06 2.68 3.63
CA MET A 165 -3.36 3.29 3.78
C MET A 165 -4.34 2.71 2.78
N GLY A 166 -5.50 2.28 3.28
CA GLY A 166 -6.66 2.01 2.45
C GLY A 166 -7.65 3.15 2.51
N VAL A 167 -8.25 3.51 1.39
CA VAL A 167 -9.28 4.55 1.32
C VAL A 167 -10.25 4.25 0.17
N ARG A 168 -11.55 4.43 0.43
CA ARG A 168 -12.59 4.33 -0.61
C ARG A 168 -12.28 5.33 -1.73
N THR A 169 -12.27 4.86 -2.97
CA THR A 169 -11.88 5.67 -4.14
C THR A 169 -12.72 6.94 -4.27
N GLU A 170 -14.03 6.83 -4.04
CA GLU A 170 -14.95 7.97 -4.08
C GLU A 170 -14.60 9.04 -3.02
N VAL A 171 -14.28 8.60 -1.80
CA VAL A 171 -13.88 9.50 -0.71
C VAL A 171 -12.57 10.20 -1.03
N TYR A 172 -11.58 9.46 -1.54
CA TYR A 172 -10.30 10.02 -1.96
C TYR A 172 -10.47 11.14 -3.02
N ARG A 173 -11.30 10.87 -4.04
CA ARG A 173 -11.61 11.84 -5.09
C ARG A 173 -12.35 13.07 -4.57
N THR A 174 -13.30 12.89 -3.66
CA THR A 174 -14.07 14.00 -3.03
C THR A 174 -13.14 14.91 -2.22
N LEU A 175 -12.15 14.34 -1.54
CA LEU A 175 -11.16 15.08 -0.74
C LEU A 175 -10.01 15.67 -1.60
N GLN A 176 -9.99 15.40 -2.91
CA GLN A 176 -8.98 15.86 -3.88
C GLN A 176 -7.56 15.29 -3.62
N GLY A 177 -7.47 14.17 -2.91
CA GLY A 177 -6.22 13.47 -2.66
C GLY A 177 -5.29 14.12 -1.62
N PHE A 178 -3.96 14.03 -1.86
CA PHE A 178 -2.91 14.62 -1.03
C PHE A 178 -2.62 16.07 -1.39
#